data_078709f7dd0e823c8c64bdd708b8f33b
#
_entry.id   078709f7dd0e823c8c64bdd708b8f33b
#
_cell.length_a   1.000
_cell.length_b   1.000
_cell.length_c   1.000
_cell.angle_alpha   90.00
_cell.angle_beta   90.00
_cell.angle_gamma   90.00
#
_symmetry.space_group_name_H-M   'P 1'
#
loop_
_entity.id
_entity.type
_entity.pdbx_description
1 polymer ?
#
loop_
_entity_poly.entity_id
_entity_poly.type
_entity_poly.pdbx_seq_one_letter_code
_entity_poly.pdbx_strand_id
1 'polypeptide(L)'
;MNGGKKIGTISTDNSTGKMSSPPKPTTIPHIVKEEVIASGKWLKLEKTTYVDPVGNTRTWETTKRTTRQANAADGVGIIALLKRTLHKDCVVMVKQFRPPMGCCTLEFPAGLIDEGESAEIAALRELKEETGYKGEVVGVTPVTCLDPGLSNCTTQIVMVNINGDDLENTNPTQQLGDGEFVEVLLLPLDEFQREIDDLMKKEKIVVDSKVYIYGMGMSQAFFKPNELRVLKQ
;
A
#
# COMPACT_ATOMS: atom_id res chain seq x y z
N MET A 1 74.31 8.11 7.38
CA MET A 1 73.81 6.76 7.68
C MET A 1 72.37 6.69 7.17
N ASN A 2 72.18 6.00 6.04
CA ASN A 2 70.89 5.87 5.36
C ASN A 2 70.08 4.73 5.97
N GLY A 3 68.88 5.01 6.41
CA GLY A 3 67.91 4.03 6.86
C GLY A 3 66.69 4.03 5.90
N GLY A 4 66.75 3.22 4.83
CA GLY A 4 65.65 3.02 3.92
C GLY A 4 64.54 2.16 4.54
N LYS A 5 63.32 2.68 4.67
CA LYS A 5 62.10 1.92 4.99
C LYS A 5 61.62 1.19 3.72
N LYS A 6 61.56 -0.12 3.76
CA LYS A 6 60.90 -0.96 2.76
C LYS A 6 59.37 -0.78 2.87
N ILE A 7 58.78 -0.40 1.77
CA ILE A 7 57.30 -0.36 1.59
C ILE A 7 56.87 -1.81 1.29
N GLY A 8 56.03 -2.36 2.18
CA GLY A 8 55.43 -3.67 2.00
C GLY A 8 54.35 -3.61 0.91
N THR A 9 54.45 -4.49 -0.06
CA THR A 9 53.46 -4.75 -1.10
C THR A 9 52.22 -5.41 -0.46
N ILE A 10 51.08 -4.72 -0.56
CA ILE A 10 49.78 -5.29 -0.20
C ILE A 10 49.36 -6.21 -1.36
N SER A 11 49.30 -7.51 -1.10
CA SER A 11 48.73 -8.47 -2.06
C SER A 11 47.20 -8.33 -1.96
N THR A 12 46.55 -7.88 -3.03
CA THR A 12 45.11 -7.92 -3.20
C THR A 12 44.69 -9.35 -3.53
N ASP A 13 44.22 -10.06 -2.54
CA ASP A 13 43.62 -11.38 -2.72
C ASP A 13 42.23 -11.21 -3.35
N ASN A 14 42.15 -11.31 -4.68
CA ASN A 14 40.91 -11.31 -5.46
C ASN A 14 40.27 -12.70 -5.38
N SER A 15 39.79 -13.10 -4.21
CA SER A 15 38.86 -14.23 -4.11
C SER A 15 37.46 -13.78 -4.52
N THR A 16 37.18 -13.80 -5.84
CA THR A 16 35.81 -13.76 -6.37
C THR A 16 35.09 -15.02 -5.88
N GLY A 17 34.40 -14.91 -4.74
CA GLY A 17 33.49 -15.94 -4.27
C GLY A 17 32.47 -16.24 -5.38
N LYS A 18 32.57 -17.41 -6.01
CA LYS A 18 31.54 -17.92 -6.90
C LYS A 18 30.24 -17.96 -6.10
N MET A 19 29.31 -17.06 -6.37
CA MET A 19 27.93 -17.21 -5.91
C MET A 19 27.43 -18.53 -6.46
N SER A 20 27.26 -19.53 -5.57
CA SER A 20 26.61 -20.78 -5.94
C SER A 20 25.20 -20.46 -6.44
N SER A 21 24.83 -20.99 -7.60
CA SER A 21 23.45 -20.88 -8.08
C SER A 21 22.50 -21.41 -7.00
N PRO A 22 21.35 -20.75 -6.78
CA PRO A 22 20.39 -21.22 -5.80
C PRO A 22 19.96 -22.67 -6.11
N PRO A 23 19.69 -23.50 -5.10
CA PRO A 23 19.26 -24.88 -5.31
C PRO A 23 18.00 -24.90 -6.17
N LYS A 24 17.94 -25.84 -7.10
CA LYS A 24 16.76 -26.00 -7.97
C LYS A 24 15.54 -26.43 -7.15
N PRO A 25 14.35 -25.89 -7.44
CA PRO A 25 13.13 -26.34 -6.80
C PRO A 25 12.90 -27.85 -7.06
N THR A 26 12.62 -28.59 -5.99
CA THR A 26 12.36 -30.06 -6.04
C THR A 26 10.93 -30.39 -5.62
N THR A 27 10.21 -29.44 -5.02
CA THR A 27 8.85 -29.62 -4.53
C THR A 27 8.03 -28.34 -4.69
N ILE A 28 6.70 -28.47 -4.63
CA ILE A 28 5.78 -27.31 -4.58
C ILE A 28 5.67 -26.88 -3.13
N PRO A 29 5.97 -25.62 -2.81
CA PRO A 29 5.81 -25.10 -1.45
C PRO A 29 4.36 -25.21 -0.98
N HIS A 30 4.16 -25.64 0.27
CA HIS A 30 2.83 -25.76 0.85
C HIS A 30 2.85 -25.60 2.36
N ILE A 31 1.71 -25.14 2.90
CA ILE A 31 1.49 -25.05 4.34
C ILE A 31 1.20 -26.44 4.89
N VAL A 32 1.91 -26.80 5.96
CA VAL A 32 1.72 -28.06 6.70
C VAL A 32 0.79 -27.88 7.87
N LYS A 33 0.97 -26.75 8.63
CA LYS A 33 0.27 -26.51 9.89
C LYS A 33 0.25 -25.03 10.21
N GLU A 34 -0.84 -24.58 10.83
CA GLU A 34 -0.97 -23.24 11.40
C GLU A 34 -1.36 -23.37 12.89
N GLU A 35 -0.67 -22.65 13.76
CA GLU A 35 -0.87 -22.69 15.20
C GLU A 35 -1.00 -21.26 15.73
N VAL A 36 -2.08 -20.98 16.45
CA VAL A 36 -2.29 -19.66 17.07
C VAL A 36 -1.30 -19.47 18.21
N ILE A 37 -0.52 -18.41 18.17
CA ILE A 37 0.37 -17.97 19.24
C ILE A 37 -0.39 -17.06 20.21
N ALA A 38 -1.14 -16.09 19.67
CA ALA A 38 -1.95 -15.15 20.43
C ALA A 38 -3.15 -14.68 19.60
N SER A 39 -4.25 -14.35 20.25
CA SER A 39 -5.44 -13.82 19.61
C SER A 39 -5.99 -12.64 20.40
N GLY A 40 -6.17 -11.49 19.71
CA GLY A 40 -6.91 -10.33 20.18
C GLY A 40 -8.33 -10.30 19.61
N LYS A 41 -9.00 -9.15 19.77
CA LYS A 41 -10.35 -8.92 19.23
C LYS A 41 -10.31 -8.87 17.68
N TRP A 42 -9.32 -8.19 17.10
CA TRP A 42 -9.26 -7.86 15.68
C TRP A 42 -8.17 -8.60 14.90
N LEU A 43 -7.14 -9.05 15.61
CA LEU A 43 -5.96 -9.70 15.04
C LEU A 43 -5.61 -10.94 15.83
N LYS A 44 -5.02 -11.90 15.13
CA LYS A 44 -4.32 -13.05 15.70
C LYS A 44 -2.91 -13.16 15.14
N LEU A 45 -1.99 -13.65 15.96
CA LEU A 45 -0.64 -14.04 15.55
C LEU A 45 -0.61 -15.56 15.44
N GLU A 46 -0.13 -16.06 14.31
CA GLU A 46 0.00 -17.49 14.05
C GLU A 46 1.42 -17.86 13.67
N LYS A 47 1.82 -19.08 14.07
CA LYS A 47 3.02 -19.76 13.59
C LYS A 47 2.62 -20.71 12.47
N THR A 48 3.08 -20.43 11.26
CA THR A 48 2.88 -21.25 10.09
C THR A 48 4.09 -22.16 9.89
N THR A 49 3.87 -23.49 9.84
CA THR A 49 4.89 -24.47 9.42
C THR A 49 4.62 -24.79 7.94
N TYR A 50 5.65 -24.70 7.10
CA TYR A 50 5.54 -24.93 5.67
C TYR A 50 6.74 -25.68 5.11
N VAL A 51 6.60 -26.28 3.93
CA VAL A 51 7.69 -26.88 3.15
C VAL A 51 8.15 -25.90 2.11
N ASP A 52 9.45 -25.61 2.05
CA ASP A 52 10.07 -24.71 1.08
C ASP A 52 10.27 -25.41 -0.30
N PRO A 53 10.64 -24.66 -1.37
CA PRO A 53 10.81 -25.25 -2.71
C PRO A 53 11.85 -26.36 -2.82
N VAL A 54 12.76 -26.49 -1.85
CA VAL A 54 13.81 -27.51 -1.84
C VAL A 54 13.52 -28.66 -0.85
N GLY A 55 12.29 -28.68 -0.28
CA GLY A 55 11.81 -29.76 0.57
C GLY A 55 12.11 -29.60 2.07
N ASN A 56 12.67 -28.47 2.52
CA ASN A 56 12.91 -28.26 3.94
C ASN A 56 11.67 -27.74 4.64
N THR A 57 11.47 -28.21 5.87
CA THR A 57 10.43 -27.67 6.75
C THR A 57 10.92 -26.36 7.39
N ARG A 58 10.11 -25.32 7.28
CA ARG A 58 10.35 -23.96 7.79
C ARG A 58 9.19 -23.50 8.64
N THR A 59 9.44 -22.43 9.42
CA THR A 59 8.40 -21.75 10.20
C THR A 59 8.37 -20.28 9.86
N TRP A 60 7.15 -19.67 9.90
CA TRP A 60 6.91 -18.25 9.68
C TRP A 60 5.90 -17.72 10.70
N GLU A 61 6.07 -16.50 11.16
CA GLU A 61 5.09 -15.83 11.99
C GLU A 61 4.24 -14.91 11.13
N THR A 62 2.91 -15.02 11.28
CA THR A 62 1.94 -14.34 10.42
C THR A 62 0.88 -13.65 11.27
N THR A 63 0.60 -12.38 10.99
CA THR A 63 -0.58 -11.71 11.52
C THR A 63 -1.77 -11.92 10.59
N LYS A 64 -2.95 -12.21 11.16
CA LYS A 64 -4.19 -12.38 10.40
C LYS A 64 -5.33 -11.62 11.06
N ARG A 65 -6.27 -11.11 10.23
CA ARG A 65 -7.52 -10.56 10.75
C ARG A 65 -8.41 -11.68 11.29
N THR A 66 -9.07 -11.43 12.43
CA THR A 66 -10.10 -12.35 12.97
C THR A 66 -11.42 -12.24 12.22
N THR A 67 -11.61 -11.14 11.46
CA THR A 67 -12.83 -10.81 10.71
C THR A 67 -12.77 -11.18 9.22
N ARG A 68 -11.70 -11.87 8.78
CA ARG A 68 -11.52 -12.22 7.37
C ARG A 68 -12.61 -13.15 6.85
N GLN A 69 -13.16 -12.80 5.68
CA GLN A 69 -14.10 -13.64 4.93
C GLN A 69 -13.37 -14.57 3.94
N ALA A 70 -13.94 -15.73 3.65
CA ALA A 70 -13.23 -16.81 2.93
C ALA A 70 -12.92 -16.50 1.46
N ASN A 71 -13.71 -15.70 0.76
CA ASN A 71 -13.69 -15.55 -0.69
C ASN A 71 -13.64 -14.12 -1.23
N ALA A 72 -13.31 -13.14 -0.40
CA ALA A 72 -13.22 -11.75 -0.80
C ALA A 72 -11.88 -11.13 -0.38
N ALA A 73 -11.54 -9.96 -0.91
CA ALA A 73 -10.52 -9.12 -0.32
C ALA A 73 -10.96 -8.68 1.09
N ASP A 74 -10.00 -8.40 1.97
CA ASP A 74 -10.33 -7.92 3.33
C ASP A 74 -10.86 -6.48 3.31
N GLY A 75 -10.49 -5.70 2.30
CA GLY A 75 -10.89 -4.30 2.19
C GLY A 75 -10.67 -3.71 0.80
N VAL A 76 -11.02 -2.45 0.68
CA VAL A 76 -10.84 -1.63 -0.53
C VAL A 76 -9.99 -0.41 -0.24
N GLY A 77 -9.21 0.00 -1.25
CA GLY A 77 -8.62 1.34 -1.32
C GLY A 77 -9.22 2.08 -2.51
N ILE A 78 -9.44 3.38 -2.40
CA ILE A 78 -10.24 4.13 -3.38
C ILE A 78 -9.41 5.24 -4.01
N ILE A 79 -9.13 5.11 -5.30
CA ILE A 79 -8.56 6.22 -6.09
C ILE A 79 -9.72 7.02 -6.65
N ALA A 80 -10.09 8.10 -5.95
CA ALA A 80 -11.23 8.94 -6.28
C ALA A 80 -10.76 10.24 -6.97
N LEU A 81 -11.22 10.46 -8.20
CA LEU A 81 -10.94 11.65 -8.99
C LEU A 81 -12.11 12.61 -8.93
N LEU A 82 -11.93 13.75 -8.26
CA LEU A 82 -12.90 14.84 -8.20
C LEU A 82 -12.68 15.77 -9.40
N LYS A 83 -13.67 15.81 -10.28
CA LYS A 83 -13.68 16.64 -11.49
C LYS A 83 -14.68 17.79 -11.34
N ARG A 84 -14.26 19.01 -11.65
CA ARG A 84 -15.08 20.22 -11.56
C ARG A 84 -14.78 21.13 -12.76
N THR A 85 -15.80 21.68 -13.37
CA THR A 85 -15.67 22.48 -14.60
C THR A 85 -14.71 23.67 -14.48
N LEU A 86 -14.70 24.34 -13.32
CA LEU A 86 -13.93 25.57 -13.09
C LEU A 86 -12.71 25.39 -12.19
N HIS A 87 -12.34 24.15 -11.86
CA HIS A 87 -11.25 23.84 -10.96
C HIS A 87 -10.35 22.75 -11.55
N LYS A 88 -9.13 22.63 -11.00
CA LYS A 88 -8.26 21.50 -11.31
C LYS A 88 -8.91 20.19 -10.85
N ASP A 89 -8.70 19.14 -11.63
CA ASP A 89 -9.01 17.78 -11.19
C ASP A 89 -8.15 17.42 -9.99
N CYS A 90 -8.77 16.85 -8.95
CA CYS A 90 -8.09 16.50 -7.71
C CYS A 90 -8.24 15.02 -7.38
N VAL A 91 -7.22 14.46 -6.75
CA VAL A 91 -7.34 13.17 -6.06
C VAL A 91 -7.84 13.45 -4.64
N VAL A 92 -8.90 12.75 -4.24
CA VAL A 92 -9.43 12.82 -2.87
C VAL A 92 -8.58 11.93 -1.98
N MET A 93 -8.01 12.53 -0.93
CA MET A 93 -7.13 11.88 0.03
C MET A 93 -7.69 12.00 1.43
N VAL A 94 -7.26 11.11 2.31
CA VAL A 94 -7.57 11.16 3.74
C VAL A 94 -6.29 11.21 4.57
N LYS A 95 -6.32 12.04 5.62
CA LYS A 95 -5.28 12.09 6.65
C LYS A 95 -5.88 11.70 7.98
N GLN A 96 -5.30 10.71 8.66
CA GLN A 96 -5.77 10.23 9.94
C GLN A 96 -4.62 9.73 10.82
N PHE A 97 -4.83 9.73 12.14
CA PHE A 97 -3.86 9.17 13.07
C PHE A 97 -3.95 7.64 13.05
N ARG A 98 -2.82 7.00 12.80
CA ARG A 98 -2.71 5.53 12.84
C ARG A 98 -1.90 5.09 14.06
N PRO A 99 -2.54 4.53 15.11
CA PRO A 99 -1.85 4.09 16.32
C PRO A 99 -0.61 3.22 16.07
N PRO A 100 -0.61 2.25 15.13
CA PRO A 100 0.60 1.46 14.85
C PRO A 100 1.78 2.29 14.34
N MET A 101 1.51 3.42 13.66
CA MET A 101 2.55 4.32 13.16
C MET A 101 2.96 5.39 14.17
N GLY A 102 2.13 5.63 15.21
CA GLY A 102 2.33 6.69 16.19
C GLY A 102 2.29 8.11 15.61
N CYS A 103 1.74 8.28 14.41
CA CYS A 103 1.61 9.56 13.73
C CYS A 103 0.43 9.55 12.75
N CYS A 104 0.13 10.71 12.14
CA CYS A 104 -0.81 10.77 11.04
C CYS A 104 -0.22 10.15 9.77
N THR A 105 -1.09 9.53 8.99
CA THR A 105 -0.79 8.98 7.68
C THR A 105 -1.62 9.65 6.61
N LEU A 106 -1.05 9.80 5.41
CA LEU A 106 -1.75 10.22 4.19
C LEU A 106 -2.07 8.98 3.38
N GLU A 107 -3.35 8.74 3.14
CA GLU A 107 -3.85 7.52 2.53
C GLU A 107 -4.91 7.83 1.45
N PHE A 108 -5.15 6.89 0.55
CA PHE A 108 -6.42 6.87 -0.18
C PHE A 108 -7.55 6.52 0.79
N PRO A 109 -8.79 7.03 0.59
CA PRO A 109 -9.95 6.54 1.31
C PRO A 109 -10.02 5.02 1.24
N ALA A 110 -10.33 4.35 2.35
CA ALA A 110 -10.22 2.90 2.42
C ALA A 110 -10.99 2.34 3.61
N GLY A 111 -11.59 1.16 3.43
CA GLY A 111 -12.23 0.45 4.52
C GLY A 111 -12.37 -1.04 4.28
N LEU A 112 -13.03 -1.72 5.21
CA LEU A 112 -13.28 -3.14 5.12
C LEU A 112 -14.47 -3.43 4.20
N ILE A 113 -14.46 -4.59 3.57
CA ILE A 113 -15.62 -5.11 2.83
C ILE A 113 -16.50 -5.85 3.82
N ASP A 114 -17.75 -5.44 3.97
CA ASP A 114 -18.73 -6.08 4.84
C ASP A 114 -19.24 -7.39 4.23
N GLU A 115 -19.88 -8.22 5.08
CA GLU A 115 -20.40 -9.51 4.64
C GLU A 115 -21.49 -9.33 3.56
N GLY A 116 -21.27 -9.99 2.41
CA GLY A 116 -22.15 -9.91 1.24
C GLY A 116 -21.99 -8.66 0.39
N GLU A 117 -21.04 -7.79 0.71
CA GLU A 117 -20.73 -6.59 -0.06
C GLU A 117 -19.75 -6.91 -1.21
N SER A 118 -19.91 -6.25 -2.36
CA SER A 118 -18.86 -6.25 -3.40
C SER A 118 -17.84 -5.14 -3.13
N ALA A 119 -16.67 -5.24 -3.74
CA ALA A 119 -15.63 -4.19 -3.62
C ALA A 119 -16.14 -2.82 -4.09
N GLU A 120 -16.97 -2.78 -5.14
CA GLU A 120 -17.57 -1.56 -5.67
C GLU A 120 -18.50 -0.90 -4.66
N ILE A 121 -19.36 -1.72 -4.02
CA ILE A 121 -20.33 -1.23 -3.02
C ILE A 121 -19.56 -0.71 -1.79
N ALA A 122 -18.63 -1.50 -1.27
CA ALA A 122 -17.77 -1.10 -0.15
C ALA A 122 -17.05 0.22 -0.44
N ALA A 123 -16.48 0.36 -1.64
CA ALA A 123 -15.76 1.58 -2.02
C ALA A 123 -16.67 2.82 -2.06
N LEU A 124 -17.88 2.71 -2.60
CA LEU A 124 -18.81 3.84 -2.62
C LEU A 124 -19.32 4.19 -1.23
N ARG A 125 -19.55 3.20 -0.37
CA ARG A 125 -19.93 3.41 1.04
C ARG A 125 -18.81 4.11 1.80
N GLU A 126 -17.57 3.58 1.78
CA GLU A 126 -16.42 4.14 2.49
C GLU A 126 -16.09 5.55 1.99
N LEU A 127 -16.12 5.77 0.65
CA LEU A 127 -15.92 7.10 0.07
C LEU A 127 -16.92 8.10 0.66
N LYS A 128 -18.19 7.71 0.75
CA LYS A 128 -19.25 8.56 1.31
C LYS A 128 -19.07 8.81 2.81
N GLU A 129 -18.73 7.77 3.56
CA GLU A 129 -18.53 7.86 5.02
C GLU A 129 -17.32 8.72 5.36
N GLU A 130 -16.17 8.43 4.79
CA GLU A 130 -14.92 9.13 5.10
C GLU A 130 -14.81 10.53 4.50
N THR A 131 -15.41 10.78 3.34
CA THR A 131 -15.19 12.04 2.60
C THR A 131 -16.44 12.86 2.33
N GLY A 132 -17.60 12.26 2.44
CA GLY A 132 -18.87 12.88 2.09
C GLY A 132 -19.17 12.91 0.58
N TYR A 133 -18.23 12.55 -0.27
CA TYR A 133 -18.43 12.55 -1.71
C TYR A 133 -19.20 11.32 -2.21
N LYS A 134 -19.92 11.51 -3.32
CA LYS A 134 -20.54 10.44 -4.10
C LYS A 134 -19.92 10.40 -5.49
N GLY A 135 -19.70 9.20 -6.00
CA GLY A 135 -19.09 9.00 -7.31
C GLY A 135 -19.57 7.75 -8.01
N GLU A 136 -18.97 7.49 -9.16
CA GLU A 136 -19.24 6.34 -10.00
C GLU A 136 -17.98 5.49 -10.13
N VAL A 137 -18.13 4.17 -9.97
CA VAL A 137 -17.03 3.23 -10.16
C VAL A 137 -16.69 3.13 -11.63
N VAL A 138 -15.41 3.33 -11.96
CA VAL A 138 -14.90 3.21 -13.33
C VAL A 138 -13.96 2.03 -13.53
N GLY A 139 -13.52 1.40 -12.46
CA GLY A 139 -12.68 0.20 -12.53
C GLY A 139 -12.37 -0.39 -11.17
N VAL A 140 -12.05 -1.69 -11.15
CA VAL A 140 -11.66 -2.45 -9.97
C VAL A 140 -10.49 -3.35 -10.32
N THR A 141 -9.48 -3.40 -9.48
CA THR A 141 -8.35 -4.31 -9.67
C THR A 141 -8.72 -5.74 -9.25
N PRO A 142 -7.96 -6.75 -9.71
CA PRO A 142 -7.93 -8.03 -9.03
C PRO A 142 -7.55 -7.87 -7.54
N VAL A 143 -7.79 -8.91 -6.74
CA VAL A 143 -7.34 -8.96 -5.35
C VAL A 143 -5.81 -8.86 -5.31
N THR A 144 -5.29 -7.98 -4.48
CA THR A 144 -3.86 -7.75 -4.28
C THR A 144 -3.49 -7.92 -2.81
N CYS A 145 -2.25 -8.28 -2.51
CA CYS A 145 -1.75 -8.36 -1.13
C CYS A 145 -1.24 -7.00 -0.65
N LEU A 146 -1.38 -6.73 0.65
CA LEU A 146 -0.88 -5.51 1.28
C LEU A 146 0.58 -5.68 1.74
N ASP A 147 0.82 -6.63 2.61
CA ASP A 147 2.16 -6.96 3.14
C ASP A 147 2.32 -8.48 3.27
N PRO A 148 2.69 -9.16 2.17
CA PRO A 148 2.74 -10.62 2.13
C PRO A 148 3.85 -11.23 3.00
N GLY A 149 4.81 -10.43 3.46
CA GLY A 149 5.85 -10.87 4.39
C GLY A 149 5.38 -10.92 5.84
N LEU A 150 4.33 -10.18 6.20
CA LEU A 150 3.83 -10.06 7.56
C LEU A 150 2.44 -10.65 7.74
N SER A 151 1.56 -10.45 6.76
CA SER A 151 0.15 -10.77 6.89
C SER A 151 -0.42 -11.42 5.63
N ASN A 152 -1.61 -11.99 5.77
CA ASN A 152 -2.41 -12.46 4.64
C ASN A 152 -3.45 -11.42 4.20
N CYS A 153 -3.35 -10.18 4.66
CA CYS A 153 -4.30 -9.12 4.32
C CYS A 153 -4.26 -8.78 2.84
N THR A 154 -5.45 -8.68 2.26
CA THR A 154 -5.65 -8.39 0.84
C THR A 154 -6.54 -7.16 0.65
N THR A 155 -6.42 -6.52 -0.50
CA THR A 155 -7.22 -5.36 -0.88
C THR A 155 -7.53 -5.38 -2.38
N GLN A 156 -8.60 -4.71 -2.77
CA GLN A 156 -8.85 -4.30 -4.14
C GLN A 156 -8.81 -2.79 -4.23
N ILE A 157 -8.23 -2.26 -5.30
CA ILE A 157 -8.25 -0.82 -5.55
C ILE A 157 -9.40 -0.53 -6.49
N VAL A 158 -10.28 0.36 -6.06
CA VAL A 158 -11.46 0.80 -6.81
C VAL A 158 -11.22 2.23 -7.31
N MET A 159 -11.34 2.41 -8.60
CA MET A 159 -11.24 3.73 -9.22
C MET A 159 -12.64 4.35 -9.31
N VAL A 160 -12.79 5.58 -8.83
CA VAL A 160 -14.06 6.30 -8.76
C VAL A 160 -13.91 7.68 -9.39
N ASN A 161 -14.84 8.05 -10.29
CA ASN A 161 -14.99 9.42 -10.75
C ASN A 161 -16.07 10.12 -9.92
N ILE A 162 -15.76 11.33 -9.47
CA ILE A 162 -16.69 12.20 -8.73
C ILE A 162 -16.97 13.41 -9.61
N ASN A 163 -18.25 13.63 -9.95
CA ASN A 163 -18.70 14.88 -10.54
C ASN A 163 -18.87 15.92 -9.43
N GLY A 164 -17.90 16.80 -9.26
CA GLY A 164 -17.92 17.81 -8.21
C GLY A 164 -18.87 18.99 -8.47
N ASP A 165 -19.46 19.07 -9.67
CA ASP A 165 -20.47 20.07 -10.00
C ASP A 165 -21.88 19.59 -9.64
N ASP A 166 -22.07 18.32 -9.26
CA ASP A 166 -23.34 17.80 -8.75
C ASP A 166 -23.68 18.40 -7.38
N LEU A 167 -24.93 18.73 -7.15
CA LEU A 167 -25.42 19.33 -5.92
C LEU A 167 -25.02 18.54 -4.66
N GLU A 168 -25.01 17.20 -4.76
CA GLU A 168 -24.64 16.31 -3.67
C GLU A 168 -23.15 16.41 -3.29
N ASN A 169 -22.29 16.87 -4.21
CA ASN A 169 -20.86 16.98 -4.06
C ASN A 169 -20.36 18.42 -3.82
N THR A 170 -21.27 19.42 -3.86
CA THR A 170 -20.87 20.82 -3.59
C THR A 170 -20.60 21.10 -2.11
N ASN A 171 -21.28 20.38 -1.22
CA ASN A 171 -21.08 20.47 0.22
C ASN A 171 -21.03 19.05 0.83
N PRO A 172 -19.94 18.30 0.60
CA PRO A 172 -19.81 16.93 1.07
C PRO A 172 -19.80 16.90 2.59
N THR A 173 -20.55 15.97 3.18
CA THR A 173 -20.64 15.78 4.62
C THR A 173 -20.23 14.36 4.98
N GLN A 174 -19.16 14.24 5.77
CA GLN A 174 -18.65 12.98 6.30
C GLN A 174 -19.68 12.31 7.22
N GLN A 175 -19.64 10.99 7.29
CA GLN A 175 -20.48 10.16 8.15
C GLN A 175 -19.60 9.16 8.92
N LEU A 176 -18.61 9.70 9.65
CA LEU A 176 -17.62 8.92 10.37
C LEU A 176 -18.24 8.09 11.49
N GLY A 177 -17.69 6.91 11.72
CA GLY A 177 -18.01 6.06 12.84
C GLY A 177 -17.53 6.64 14.18
N ASP A 178 -17.98 6.02 15.27
CA ASP A 178 -17.52 6.41 16.61
C ASP A 178 -16.02 6.19 16.77
N GLY A 179 -15.31 7.24 17.17
CA GLY A 179 -13.86 7.24 17.34
C GLY A 179 -13.05 7.39 16.05
N GLU A 180 -13.67 7.66 14.91
CA GLU A 180 -13.00 7.98 13.66
C GLU A 180 -12.76 9.48 13.52
N PHE A 181 -11.54 9.86 13.15
CA PHE A 181 -11.12 11.24 12.94
C PHE A 181 -10.33 11.32 11.64
N VAL A 182 -10.99 11.72 10.57
CA VAL A 182 -10.45 11.75 9.21
C VAL A 182 -10.52 13.16 8.66
N GLU A 183 -9.38 13.70 8.23
CA GLU A 183 -9.27 14.96 7.50
C GLU A 183 -9.22 14.68 6.00
N VAL A 184 -10.09 15.33 5.23
CA VAL A 184 -10.13 15.18 3.77
C VAL A 184 -9.21 16.22 3.12
N LEU A 185 -8.32 15.76 2.24
CA LEU A 185 -7.42 16.61 1.45
C LEU A 185 -7.71 16.42 -0.03
N LEU A 186 -7.72 17.52 -0.78
CA LEU A 186 -7.88 17.51 -2.24
C LEU A 186 -6.53 17.89 -2.87
N LEU A 187 -5.84 16.92 -3.45
CA LEU A 187 -4.54 17.16 -4.08
C LEU A 187 -4.71 17.27 -5.60
N PRO A 188 -4.29 18.40 -6.23
CA PRO A 188 -4.36 18.58 -7.68
C PRO A 188 -3.63 17.45 -8.41
N LEU A 189 -4.29 16.84 -9.39
CA LEU A 189 -3.79 15.69 -10.12
C LEU A 189 -2.47 15.98 -10.85
N ASP A 190 -2.36 17.19 -11.43
CA ASP A 190 -1.19 17.65 -12.17
C ASP A 190 0.02 17.97 -11.27
N GLU A 191 -0.20 18.16 -9.96
CA GLU A 191 0.82 18.49 -8.98
C GLU A 191 0.92 17.44 -7.86
N PHE A 192 0.26 16.31 -8.02
CA PHE A 192 0.00 15.33 -6.97
C PHE A 192 1.26 14.90 -6.21
N GLN A 193 2.32 14.50 -6.93
CA GLN A 193 3.58 14.09 -6.29
C GLN A 193 4.25 15.25 -5.51
N ARG A 194 4.22 16.46 -6.07
CA ARG A 194 4.81 17.63 -5.43
C ARG A 194 4.09 17.98 -4.14
N GLU A 195 2.76 17.97 -4.16
CA GLU A 195 1.95 18.26 -2.97
C GLU A 195 2.19 17.24 -1.84
N ILE A 196 2.35 15.95 -2.18
CA ILE A 196 2.73 14.92 -1.21
C ILE A 196 4.09 15.22 -0.59
N ASP A 197 5.11 15.51 -1.42
CA ASP A 197 6.46 15.80 -0.94
C ASP A 197 6.50 17.05 -0.05
N ASP A 198 5.69 18.06 -0.37
CA ASP A 198 5.60 19.29 0.41
C ASP A 198 4.84 19.09 1.72
N LEU A 199 3.79 18.27 1.75
CA LEU A 199 3.11 17.86 2.99
C LEU A 199 4.08 17.12 3.94
N MET A 200 4.87 16.18 3.42
CA MET A 200 5.87 15.45 4.22
C MET A 200 6.95 16.36 4.81
N LYS A 201 7.30 17.46 4.13
CA LYS A 201 8.26 18.46 4.67
C LYS A 201 7.65 19.36 5.73
N LYS A 202 6.37 19.71 5.59
CA LYS A 202 5.66 20.67 6.47
C LYS A 202 5.13 20.00 7.73
N GLU A 203 4.72 18.76 7.64
CA GLU A 203 4.04 18.03 8.69
C GLU A 203 4.76 16.72 9.01
N LYS A 204 4.67 16.28 10.27
CA LYS A 204 5.15 14.96 10.67
C LYS A 204 4.12 13.90 10.28
N ILE A 205 4.07 13.54 9.00
CA ILE A 205 3.20 12.51 8.45
C ILE A 205 4.00 11.40 7.77
N VAL A 206 3.41 10.22 7.68
CA VAL A 206 3.90 9.11 6.86
C VAL A 206 2.91 8.88 5.72
N VAL A 207 3.40 8.70 4.52
CA VAL A 207 2.56 8.46 3.34
C VAL A 207 2.45 6.97 3.08
N ASP A 208 1.24 6.47 2.84
CA ASP A 208 1.02 5.09 2.43
C ASP A 208 1.75 4.82 1.11
N SER A 209 2.41 3.68 1.02
CA SER A 209 3.22 3.30 -0.14
C SER A 209 2.42 3.27 -1.45
N LYS A 210 1.13 2.90 -1.40
CA LYS A 210 0.23 2.91 -2.57
C LYS A 210 0.06 4.33 -3.12
N VAL A 211 -0.10 5.30 -2.23
CA VAL A 211 -0.22 6.73 -2.58
C VAL A 211 1.07 7.22 -3.23
N TYR A 212 2.21 6.92 -2.60
CA TYR A 212 3.50 7.40 -3.10
C TYR A 212 3.85 6.78 -4.46
N ILE A 213 3.63 5.47 -4.64
CA ILE A 213 3.85 4.77 -5.91
C ILE A 213 2.92 5.29 -7.00
N TYR A 214 1.64 5.56 -6.66
CA TYR A 214 0.70 6.16 -7.61
C TYR A 214 1.18 7.54 -8.08
N GLY A 215 1.61 8.41 -7.15
CA GLY A 215 2.18 9.71 -7.46
C GLY A 215 3.41 9.64 -8.36
N MET A 216 4.34 8.74 -8.05
CA MET A 216 5.52 8.50 -8.89
C MET A 216 5.13 8.05 -10.30
N GLY A 217 4.18 7.11 -10.42
CA GLY A 217 3.69 6.62 -11.71
C GLY A 217 3.03 7.72 -12.54
N MET A 218 2.20 8.55 -11.90
CA MET A 218 1.57 9.70 -12.53
C MET A 218 2.59 10.73 -13.01
N SER A 219 3.54 11.10 -12.16
CA SER A 219 4.61 12.05 -12.51
C SER A 219 5.42 11.56 -13.71
N GLN A 220 5.79 10.29 -13.77
CA GLN A 220 6.53 9.73 -14.89
C GLN A 220 5.69 9.67 -16.18
N ALA A 221 4.43 9.25 -16.09
CA ALA A 221 3.56 9.11 -17.25
C ALA A 221 3.20 10.46 -17.89
N PHE A 222 2.95 11.49 -17.08
CA PHE A 222 2.49 12.78 -17.59
C PHE A 222 3.62 13.75 -17.93
N PHE A 223 4.70 13.76 -17.12
CA PHE A 223 5.74 14.77 -17.26
C PHE A 223 7.01 14.27 -17.95
N LYS A 224 7.22 12.95 -18.00
CA LYS A 224 8.41 12.34 -18.61
C LYS A 224 8.09 11.05 -19.37
N PRO A 225 7.17 11.08 -20.34
CA PRO A 225 6.72 9.86 -21.03
C PRO A 225 7.85 9.12 -21.75
N ASN A 226 8.94 9.82 -22.10
CA ASN A 226 10.10 9.26 -22.79
C ASN A 226 11.27 8.92 -21.85
N GLU A 227 11.16 9.22 -20.56
CA GLU A 227 12.19 8.93 -19.56
C GLU A 227 11.89 7.70 -18.71
N LEU A 228 10.80 7.00 -18.97
CA LEU A 228 10.59 5.66 -18.42
C LEU A 228 11.77 4.78 -18.83
N ARG A 229 12.82 4.81 -18.02
CA ARG A 229 13.93 3.87 -18.14
C ARG A 229 13.37 2.51 -17.77
N VAL A 230 13.04 1.73 -18.78
CA VAL A 230 12.96 0.29 -18.62
C VAL A 230 14.30 -0.11 -17.98
N LEU A 231 14.27 -0.65 -16.78
CA LEU A 231 15.45 -1.21 -16.14
C LEU A 231 16.04 -2.19 -17.16
N LYS A 232 17.14 -1.79 -17.77
CA LYS A 232 17.92 -2.72 -18.59
C LYS A 232 18.47 -3.75 -17.61
N GLN A 233 18.00 -4.99 -17.76
CA GLN A 233 18.59 -6.14 -17.08
C GLN A 233 20.06 -6.32 -17.50
#